data_0d48acc0d91907d85ea981f01009a251
#
_entry.id   0d48acc0d91907d85ea981f01009a251
#
_cell.length_a   1.000
_cell.length_b   1.000
_cell.length_c   1.000
_cell.angle_alpha   90.00
_cell.angle_beta   90.00
_cell.angle_gamma   90.00
#
_symmetry.space_group_name_H-M   'P 1'
#
loop_
_entity.id
_entity.type
_entity.pdbx_description
1 polymer ?
#
loop_
_entity_poly.entity_id
_entity_poly.type
_entity_poly.pdbx_seq_one_letter_code
_entity_poly.pdbx_strand_id
1 'polypeptide(L)'
;MGNILSSIAQRLLGRKVECQPHRTQRRTPSPTIAQPSCSTVRPQASPNWTHIDLPQAPTFGMRSLAEVRAEAENGDAEAQYQLFDYYASGHKADDDRPAMEWLTKAAEQGYPLALYTSALIQIEEKGDKGIPPQAIFYLQASGERGFSDAYLQLYHLYYEGKGVEANEDTALGYLRQAMEAGSGAAYLIVAKGFLPGNGGGPIDYDAAYYYAEQAAHLGSQQAVELIIHLLEENLASGDHTELLTYWRRQLRPSH
;
A
#
# COMPACT_ATOMS: atom_id res chain seq x y z
N MET A 1 -1.74 -14.24 -19.88
CA MET A 1 -1.35 -13.70 -18.56
C MET A 1 0.03 -14.18 -18.06
N GLY A 2 0.82 -14.89 -18.86
CA GLY A 2 2.02 -15.65 -18.43
C GLY A 2 3.38 -14.97 -18.53
N ASN A 3 3.53 -13.78 -19.12
CA ASN A 3 4.87 -13.25 -19.48
C ASN A 3 5.38 -12.08 -18.62
N ILE A 4 4.65 -11.64 -17.64
CA ILE A 4 4.82 -10.30 -17.07
C ILE A 4 5.69 -10.31 -15.80
N LEU A 5 5.47 -11.23 -14.87
CA LEU A 5 6.27 -11.31 -13.64
C LEU A 5 7.74 -11.73 -13.90
N SER A 6 7.98 -12.46 -14.99
CA SER A 6 9.30 -12.80 -15.49
C SER A 6 10.10 -11.59 -15.97
N SER A 7 9.41 -10.68 -16.65
CA SER A 7 10.00 -9.42 -17.09
C SER A 7 10.41 -8.55 -15.88
N ILE A 8 9.61 -8.61 -14.79
CA ILE A 8 9.92 -7.95 -13.52
C ILE A 8 11.26 -8.42 -12.97
N ALA A 9 11.43 -9.71 -12.82
CA ALA A 9 12.65 -10.31 -12.27
C ALA A 9 13.87 -9.97 -13.12
N GLN A 10 13.79 -10.11 -14.44
CA GLN A 10 14.91 -9.80 -15.35
C GLN A 10 15.27 -8.32 -15.39
N ARG A 11 14.29 -7.41 -15.37
CA ARG A 11 14.55 -5.96 -15.41
C ARG A 11 15.07 -5.40 -14.08
N LEU A 12 14.70 -6.00 -12.95
CA LEU A 12 15.26 -5.67 -11.64
C LEU A 12 16.70 -6.22 -11.47
N LEU A 13 17.01 -7.42 -11.99
CA LEU A 13 18.34 -8.02 -11.96
C LEU A 13 19.30 -7.46 -13.02
N GLY A 14 18.81 -6.89 -14.11
CA GLY A 14 19.63 -6.34 -15.22
C GLY A 14 20.48 -5.13 -14.85
N ARG A 15 20.32 -4.59 -13.64
CA ARG A 15 21.26 -3.65 -13.03
C ARG A 15 21.87 -4.32 -11.80
N LYS A 16 23.14 -4.75 -11.90
CA LYS A 16 23.93 -5.17 -10.73
C LYS A 16 23.72 -4.16 -9.61
N VAL A 17 23.02 -4.59 -8.55
CA VAL A 17 22.95 -3.84 -7.31
C VAL A 17 24.30 -4.01 -6.63
N GLU A 18 25.24 -3.09 -6.89
CA GLU A 18 26.38 -2.92 -6.04
C GLU A 18 25.87 -2.38 -4.70
N CYS A 19 25.93 -3.21 -3.68
CA CYS A 19 25.69 -2.79 -2.31
C CYS A 19 26.73 -1.73 -1.93
N GLN A 20 26.37 -0.45 -2.01
CA GLN A 20 27.15 0.62 -1.40
C GLN A 20 26.60 0.93 -0.01
N PRO A 21 27.47 1.10 1.00
CA PRO A 21 27.05 1.40 2.36
C PRO A 21 26.39 2.78 2.45
N HIS A 22 25.34 2.87 3.23
CA HIS A 22 24.54 4.06 3.51
C HIS A 22 25.38 5.32 3.77
N ARG A 23 25.35 6.25 2.83
CA ARG A 23 25.81 7.62 3.04
C ARG A 23 24.57 8.50 3.29
N THR A 24 24.42 8.94 4.52
CA THR A 24 23.38 9.90 4.93
C THR A 24 23.46 11.16 4.07
N GLN A 25 22.53 11.33 3.15
CA GLN A 25 22.35 12.60 2.43
C GLN A 25 21.27 13.43 3.11
N ARG A 26 21.61 14.68 3.41
CA ARG A 26 20.73 15.72 3.93
C ARG A 26 19.59 15.96 2.93
N ARG A 27 18.35 15.89 3.41
CA ARG A 27 17.14 16.24 2.66
C ARG A 27 17.18 17.72 2.26
N THR A 28 17.09 17.98 0.97
CA THR A 28 16.69 19.29 0.42
C THR A 28 15.18 19.42 0.49
N PRO A 29 14.61 20.61 0.76
CA PRO A 29 13.16 20.79 0.83
C PRO A 29 12.54 20.61 -0.57
N SER A 30 11.46 19.83 -0.62
CA SER A 30 10.65 19.62 -1.83
C SER A 30 9.97 20.91 -2.31
N PRO A 31 9.79 21.10 -3.62
CA PRO A 31 9.09 22.26 -4.16
C PRO A 31 7.62 22.27 -3.74
N THR A 32 7.12 23.42 -3.36
CA THR A 32 5.72 23.68 -3.03
C THR A 32 4.86 23.41 -4.26
N ILE A 33 4.05 22.35 -4.21
CA ILE A 33 3.09 22.01 -5.28
C ILE A 33 1.89 22.95 -5.13
N ALA A 34 1.61 23.71 -6.20
CA ALA A 34 0.41 24.54 -6.29
C ALA A 34 -0.84 23.65 -6.21
N GLN A 35 -1.70 23.88 -5.22
CA GLN A 35 -2.94 23.16 -5.03
C GLN A 35 -3.91 23.46 -6.19
N PRO A 36 -4.50 22.46 -6.86
CA PRO A 36 -5.61 22.72 -7.75
C PRO A 36 -6.81 23.19 -6.92
N SER A 37 -7.43 24.30 -7.33
CA SER A 37 -8.63 24.87 -6.72
C SER A 37 -9.76 23.84 -6.69
N CYS A 38 -10.16 23.40 -5.51
CA CYS A 38 -11.25 22.46 -5.29
C CYS A 38 -12.59 23.14 -5.64
N SER A 39 -13.20 22.77 -6.75
CA SER A 39 -14.58 23.13 -7.05
C SER A 39 -15.49 22.27 -6.17
N THR A 40 -16.30 22.92 -5.33
CA THR A 40 -17.28 22.32 -4.43
C THR A 40 -18.28 21.46 -5.20
N VAL A 41 -18.11 20.17 -5.19
CA VAL A 41 -19.13 19.20 -5.60
C VAL A 41 -20.04 18.96 -4.39
N ARG A 42 -21.34 19.28 -4.52
CA ARG A 42 -22.35 18.93 -3.51
C ARG A 42 -22.40 17.42 -3.32
N PRO A 43 -22.39 16.89 -2.09
CA PRO A 43 -22.56 15.47 -1.84
C PRO A 43 -23.96 15.04 -2.28
N GLN A 44 -24.04 14.09 -3.20
CA GLN A 44 -25.22 13.30 -3.43
C GLN A 44 -25.30 12.20 -2.37
N ALA A 45 -26.52 11.67 -2.11
CA ALA A 45 -26.88 10.72 -1.06
C ALA A 45 -25.75 9.74 -0.67
N SER A 46 -25.57 9.56 0.63
CA SER A 46 -24.53 8.75 1.26
C SER A 46 -24.30 7.43 0.53
N PRO A 47 -23.15 7.25 -0.10
CA PRO A 47 -22.78 5.96 -0.69
C PRO A 47 -22.63 4.90 0.41
N ASN A 48 -22.88 3.65 0.06
CA ASN A 48 -22.74 2.55 1.00
C ASN A 48 -21.28 2.10 1.03
N TRP A 49 -20.48 2.68 1.92
CA TRP A 49 -19.02 2.47 2.05
C TRP A 49 -18.63 1.11 2.63
N THR A 50 -19.60 0.29 3.08
CA THR A 50 -19.36 -0.91 3.89
C THR A 50 -18.64 -2.05 3.16
N HIS A 51 -18.36 -1.91 1.85
CA HIS A 51 -17.71 -2.92 1.02
C HIS A 51 -16.29 -2.54 0.56
N ILE A 52 -15.78 -1.37 0.97
CA ILE A 52 -14.40 -0.96 0.68
C ILE A 52 -13.51 -1.50 1.81
N ASP A 53 -12.49 -2.30 1.46
CA ASP A 53 -11.45 -2.71 2.39
C ASP A 53 -10.58 -1.49 2.73
N LEU A 54 -10.99 -0.76 3.76
CA LEU A 54 -10.20 0.35 4.28
C LEU A 54 -9.02 -0.20 5.09
N PRO A 55 -7.84 0.45 5.01
CA PRO A 55 -6.75 0.12 5.90
C PRO A 55 -7.24 0.26 7.34
N GLN A 56 -6.82 -0.66 8.22
CA GLN A 56 -7.24 -0.60 9.62
C GLN A 56 -6.86 0.76 10.20
N ALA A 57 -7.87 1.54 10.56
CA ALA A 57 -7.64 2.84 11.14
C ALA A 57 -6.94 2.71 12.48
N PRO A 58 -6.09 3.68 12.84
CA PRO A 58 -5.58 3.74 14.18
C PRO A 58 -6.75 3.82 15.16
N THR A 59 -6.80 2.90 16.12
CA THR A 59 -7.74 3.00 17.23
C THR A 59 -7.51 4.33 17.95
N PHE A 60 -8.54 4.91 18.59
CA PHE A 60 -8.38 6.15 19.38
C PHE A 60 -7.29 6.01 20.46
N GLY A 61 -6.77 4.82 20.68
CA GLY A 61 -5.87 4.51 21.77
C GLY A 61 -6.58 4.70 23.12
N MET A 62 -5.96 5.47 24.04
CA MET A 62 -6.59 5.82 25.32
C MET A 62 -7.42 7.11 25.26
N ARG A 63 -7.55 7.76 24.10
CA ARG A 63 -8.31 9.03 23.92
C ARG A 63 -9.81 8.74 23.87
N SER A 64 -10.60 9.61 24.43
CA SER A 64 -12.06 9.58 24.32
C SER A 64 -12.51 10.17 22.97
N LEU A 65 -13.72 9.81 22.52
CA LEU A 65 -14.31 10.42 21.31
C LEU A 65 -14.41 11.95 21.41
N ALA A 66 -14.66 12.49 22.62
CA ALA A 66 -14.74 13.93 22.83
C ALA A 66 -13.38 14.63 22.63
N GLU A 67 -12.30 14.00 23.07
CA GLU A 67 -10.93 14.50 22.85
C GLU A 67 -10.57 14.47 21.38
N VAL A 68 -10.81 13.34 20.68
CA VAL A 68 -10.55 13.23 19.24
C VAL A 68 -11.36 14.25 18.44
N ARG A 69 -12.62 14.49 18.84
CA ARG A 69 -13.46 15.52 18.21
C ARG A 69 -12.87 16.92 18.39
N ALA A 70 -12.44 17.27 19.59
CA ALA A 70 -11.82 18.57 19.87
C ALA A 70 -10.51 18.76 19.06
N GLU A 71 -9.68 17.71 18.96
CA GLU A 71 -8.47 17.73 18.15
C GLU A 71 -8.78 17.93 16.66
N ALA A 72 -9.77 17.19 16.13
CA ALA A 72 -10.21 17.31 14.74
C ALA A 72 -10.77 18.71 14.41
N GLU A 73 -11.54 19.30 15.32
CA GLU A 73 -12.06 20.68 15.21
C GLU A 73 -10.92 21.71 15.23
N ASN A 74 -9.87 21.45 15.98
CA ASN A 74 -8.66 22.27 16.02
C ASN A 74 -7.75 22.07 14.78
N GLY A 75 -8.13 21.18 13.86
CA GLY A 75 -7.46 21.00 12.58
C GLY A 75 -6.48 19.84 12.53
N ASP A 76 -6.42 18.97 13.54
CA ASP A 76 -5.56 17.79 13.50
C ASP A 76 -6.06 16.79 12.44
N ALA A 77 -5.22 16.53 11.43
CA ALA A 77 -5.59 15.72 10.26
C ALA A 77 -5.76 14.23 10.59
N GLU A 78 -5.00 13.71 11.55
CA GLU A 78 -5.14 12.34 12.02
C GLU A 78 -6.47 12.15 12.77
N ALA A 79 -6.79 13.07 13.69
CA ALA A 79 -8.05 13.05 14.42
C ALA A 79 -9.26 13.19 13.47
N GLN A 80 -9.15 14.01 12.42
CA GLN A 80 -10.18 14.12 11.39
C GLN A 80 -10.40 12.80 10.65
N TYR A 81 -9.31 12.09 10.29
CA TYR A 81 -9.42 10.77 9.67
C TYR A 81 -10.02 9.74 10.64
N GLN A 82 -9.64 9.77 11.91
CA GLN A 82 -10.22 8.90 12.94
C GLN A 82 -11.73 9.13 13.12
N LEU A 83 -12.19 10.36 13.03
CA LEU A 83 -13.64 10.67 13.05
C LEU A 83 -14.35 10.15 11.81
N PHE A 84 -13.73 10.31 10.62
CA PHE A 84 -14.26 9.69 9.41
C PHE A 84 -14.47 8.19 9.61
N ASP A 85 -13.43 7.47 10.04
CA ASP A 85 -13.48 6.02 10.24
C ASP A 85 -14.54 5.61 11.27
N TYR A 86 -14.60 6.33 12.39
CA TYR A 86 -15.61 6.09 13.42
C TYR A 86 -17.04 6.20 12.87
N TYR A 87 -17.34 7.26 12.11
CA TYR A 87 -18.67 7.44 11.55
C TYR A 87 -18.96 6.53 10.36
N ALA A 88 -17.97 6.23 9.54
CA ALA A 88 -18.08 5.28 8.43
C ALA A 88 -18.35 3.84 8.89
N SER A 89 -17.84 3.47 10.09
CA SER A 89 -18.11 2.18 10.73
C SER A 89 -19.53 2.03 11.32
N GLY A 90 -20.42 3.00 11.05
CA GLY A 90 -21.82 2.93 11.45
C GLY A 90 -22.14 3.49 12.83
N HIS A 91 -21.19 4.14 13.49
CA HIS A 91 -21.46 4.87 14.73
C HIS A 91 -22.22 6.16 14.39
N LYS A 92 -23.35 6.38 15.09
CA LYS A 92 -24.14 7.61 14.86
C LYS A 92 -23.38 8.82 15.37
N ALA A 93 -23.28 9.84 14.52
CA ALA A 93 -22.81 11.15 14.96
C ALA A 93 -23.87 11.82 15.85
N ASP A 94 -23.43 12.40 16.96
CA ASP A 94 -24.29 13.29 17.75
C ASP A 94 -24.47 14.66 17.07
N ASP A 95 -23.65 14.96 16.07
CA ASP A 95 -23.77 16.08 15.18
C ASP A 95 -23.99 15.59 13.72
N ASP A 96 -24.71 16.38 12.91
CA ASP A 96 -25.08 16.05 11.53
C ASP A 96 -23.91 16.18 10.54
N ARG A 97 -22.64 16.24 11.00
CA ARG A 97 -21.51 16.33 10.07
C ARG A 97 -21.27 15.00 9.39
N PRO A 98 -21.40 14.94 8.06
CA PRO A 98 -21.14 13.71 7.32
C PRO A 98 -19.70 13.25 7.50
N ALA A 99 -19.47 11.95 7.64
CA ALA A 99 -18.12 11.37 7.71
C ALA A 99 -17.21 11.89 6.58
N MET A 100 -17.76 12.08 5.38
CA MET A 100 -17.04 12.59 4.21
C MET A 100 -16.46 14.00 4.37
N GLU A 101 -17.06 14.86 5.23
CA GLU A 101 -16.47 16.19 5.50
C GLU A 101 -15.16 16.05 6.26
N TRP A 102 -15.09 15.13 7.21
CA TRP A 102 -13.87 14.86 7.95
C TRP A 102 -12.79 14.25 7.07
N LEU A 103 -13.16 13.28 6.21
CA LEU A 103 -12.23 12.71 5.24
C LEU A 103 -11.68 13.78 4.30
N THR A 104 -12.54 14.66 3.79
CA THR A 104 -12.12 15.75 2.88
C THR A 104 -11.13 16.68 3.56
N LYS A 105 -11.42 17.12 4.80
CA LYS A 105 -10.52 18.00 5.56
C LYS A 105 -9.15 17.37 5.81
N ALA A 106 -9.11 16.09 6.18
CA ALA A 106 -7.86 15.35 6.38
C ALA A 106 -7.07 15.20 5.06
N ALA A 107 -7.77 14.92 3.94
CA ALA A 107 -7.15 14.80 2.63
C ALA A 107 -6.61 16.14 2.11
N GLU A 108 -7.32 17.25 2.32
CA GLU A 108 -6.86 18.60 1.97
C GLU A 108 -5.56 18.99 2.72
N GLN A 109 -5.39 18.51 3.93
CA GLN A 109 -4.14 18.65 4.68
C GLN A 109 -3.04 17.68 4.23
N GLY A 110 -3.36 16.73 3.35
CA GLY A 110 -2.43 15.75 2.83
C GLY A 110 -2.20 14.56 3.77
N TYR A 111 -3.12 14.25 4.68
CA TYR A 111 -2.99 13.07 5.52
C TYR A 111 -2.97 11.78 4.65
N PRO A 112 -1.92 10.93 4.75
CA PRO A 112 -1.70 9.85 3.78
C PRO A 112 -2.88 8.88 3.65
N LEU A 113 -3.42 8.41 4.78
CA LEU A 113 -4.56 7.50 4.79
C LEU A 113 -5.83 8.16 4.23
N ALA A 114 -6.05 9.46 4.49
CA ALA A 114 -7.21 10.17 3.96
C ALA A 114 -7.12 10.33 2.43
N LEU A 115 -5.93 10.62 1.90
CA LEU A 115 -5.69 10.66 0.46
C LEU A 115 -5.95 9.29 -0.18
N TYR A 116 -5.39 8.23 0.40
CA TYR A 116 -5.60 6.85 -0.07
C TYR A 116 -7.08 6.46 -0.07
N THR A 117 -7.76 6.66 1.06
CA THR A 117 -9.18 6.34 1.21
C THR A 117 -10.05 7.15 0.25
N SER A 118 -9.78 8.46 0.08
CA SER A 118 -10.48 9.30 -0.89
C SER A 118 -10.30 8.80 -2.33
N ALA A 119 -9.11 8.31 -2.66
CA ALA A 119 -8.86 7.72 -3.98
C ALA A 119 -9.65 6.43 -4.18
N LEU A 120 -9.66 5.52 -3.20
CA LEU A 120 -10.43 4.27 -3.29
C LEU A 120 -11.92 4.53 -3.47
N ILE A 121 -12.48 5.46 -2.71
CA ILE A 121 -13.88 5.87 -2.84
C ILE A 121 -14.19 6.38 -4.25
N GLN A 122 -13.34 7.25 -4.82
CA GLN A 122 -13.52 7.77 -6.16
C GLN A 122 -13.42 6.69 -7.25
N ILE A 123 -12.53 5.71 -7.07
CA ILE A 123 -12.36 4.57 -7.97
C ILE A 123 -13.63 3.71 -7.95
N GLU A 124 -14.13 3.40 -6.75
CA GLU A 124 -15.34 2.57 -6.59
C GLU A 124 -16.60 3.26 -7.15
N GLU A 125 -16.79 4.55 -6.89
CA GLU A 125 -17.91 5.33 -7.42
C GLU A 125 -17.97 5.36 -8.95
N LYS A 126 -16.83 5.32 -9.62
CA LYS A 126 -16.76 5.33 -11.09
C LYS A 126 -16.92 3.94 -11.70
N GLY A 127 -16.54 2.88 -10.96
CA GLY A 127 -16.57 1.51 -11.46
C GLY A 127 -15.88 1.39 -12.82
N ASP A 128 -16.56 0.77 -13.79
CA ASP A 128 -16.00 0.52 -15.14
C ASP A 128 -15.84 1.79 -16.01
N LYS A 129 -16.22 2.97 -15.53
CA LYS A 129 -16.15 4.24 -16.31
C LYS A 129 -14.76 4.86 -16.37
N GLY A 130 -13.76 4.18 -15.86
CA GLY A 130 -12.40 4.67 -15.77
C GLY A 130 -12.08 5.35 -14.46
N ILE A 131 -10.79 5.49 -14.16
CA ILE A 131 -10.32 6.09 -12.91
C ILE A 131 -10.19 7.61 -13.06
N PRO A 132 -10.76 8.40 -12.13
CA PRO A 132 -10.57 9.83 -12.15
C PRO A 132 -9.08 10.19 -12.01
N PRO A 133 -8.55 11.14 -12.81
CA PRO A 133 -7.17 11.59 -12.67
C PRO A 133 -6.84 12.06 -11.24
N GLN A 134 -7.83 12.59 -10.53
CA GLN A 134 -7.68 13.00 -9.13
C GLN A 134 -7.41 11.83 -8.19
N ALA A 135 -8.03 10.65 -8.43
CA ALA A 135 -7.76 9.45 -7.63
C ALA A 135 -6.32 8.97 -7.82
N ILE A 136 -5.80 8.99 -9.06
CA ILE A 136 -4.39 8.68 -9.34
C ILE A 136 -3.48 9.65 -8.61
N PHE A 137 -3.77 10.95 -8.69
CA PHE A 137 -3.01 11.98 -7.97
C PHE A 137 -3.02 11.76 -6.45
N TYR A 138 -4.17 11.43 -5.88
CA TYR A 138 -4.29 11.15 -4.45
C TYR A 138 -3.49 9.90 -4.02
N LEU A 139 -3.49 8.84 -4.84
CA LEU A 139 -2.65 7.66 -4.57
C LEU A 139 -1.16 8.01 -4.64
N GLN A 140 -0.72 8.78 -5.65
CA GLN A 140 0.66 9.23 -5.74
C GLN A 140 1.06 10.07 -4.53
N ALA A 141 0.24 11.07 -4.18
CA ALA A 141 0.49 11.95 -3.04
C ALA A 141 0.50 11.20 -1.70
N SER A 142 -0.32 10.16 -1.54
CA SER A 142 -0.32 9.28 -0.38
C SER A 142 0.99 8.48 -0.27
N GLY A 143 1.42 7.88 -1.38
CA GLY A 143 2.66 7.12 -1.45
C GLY A 143 3.90 7.99 -1.17
N GLU A 144 3.96 9.20 -1.73
CA GLU A 144 5.04 10.18 -1.48
C GLU A 144 5.14 10.58 0.00
N ARG A 145 4.05 10.47 0.75
CA ARG A 145 3.99 10.72 2.20
C ARG A 145 4.24 9.47 3.05
N GLY A 146 4.66 8.37 2.43
CA GLY A 146 5.11 7.16 3.09
C GLY A 146 4.05 6.07 3.25
N PHE A 147 2.85 6.23 2.69
CA PHE A 147 1.86 5.16 2.68
C PHE A 147 2.09 4.24 1.47
N SER A 148 2.90 3.21 1.67
CA SER A 148 3.38 2.31 0.61
C SER A 148 2.28 1.58 -0.17
N ASP A 149 1.13 1.31 0.49
CA ASP A 149 0.01 0.60 -0.14
C ASP A 149 -0.64 1.42 -1.27
N ALA A 150 -0.50 2.75 -1.24
CA ALA A 150 -0.95 3.59 -2.33
C ALA A 150 -0.17 3.32 -3.63
N TYR A 151 1.14 3.06 -3.54
CA TYR A 151 1.93 2.64 -4.69
C TYR A 151 1.58 1.24 -5.17
N LEU A 152 1.25 0.32 -4.24
CA LEU A 152 0.75 -1.01 -4.62
C LEU A 152 -0.59 -0.92 -5.35
N GLN A 153 -1.48 -0.05 -4.91
CA GLN A 153 -2.74 0.18 -5.61
C GLN A 153 -2.50 0.68 -7.03
N LEU A 154 -1.59 1.65 -7.23
CA LEU A 154 -1.20 2.11 -8.55
C LEU A 154 -0.58 1.00 -9.40
N TYR A 155 0.29 0.16 -8.81
CA TYR A 155 0.83 -1.03 -9.46
C TYR A 155 -0.30 -1.90 -10.01
N HIS A 156 -1.29 -2.28 -9.19
CA HIS A 156 -2.40 -3.12 -9.62
C HIS A 156 -3.25 -2.48 -10.72
N LEU A 157 -3.55 -1.18 -10.61
CA LEU A 157 -4.33 -0.47 -11.61
C LEU A 157 -3.67 -0.49 -12.99
N TYR A 158 -2.38 -0.17 -13.08
CA TYR A 158 -1.64 -0.16 -14.34
C TYR A 158 -1.27 -1.56 -14.82
N TYR A 159 -1.08 -2.52 -13.91
CA TYR A 159 -0.79 -3.90 -14.25
C TYR A 159 -1.99 -4.60 -14.88
N GLU A 160 -3.17 -4.44 -14.27
CA GLU A 160 -4.40 -5.09 -14.71
C GLU A 160 -5.15 -4.28 -15.79
N GLY A 161 -4.81 -3.01 -15.98
CA GLY A 161 -5.53 -2.10 -16.88
C GLY A 161 -6.92 -1.75 -16.37
N LYS A 162 -7.14 -1.78 -15.05
CA LYS A 162 -8.44 -1.46 -14.46
C LYS A 162 -8.68 0.05 -14.48
N GLY A 163 -9.55 0.49 -15.39
CA GLY A 163 -9.94 1.88 -15.54
C GLY A 163 -8.83 2.82 -16.05
N VAL A 164 -7.65 2.30 -16.33
CA VAL A 164 -6.52 2.95 -17.02
C VAL A 164 -6.02 2.00 -18.11
N GLU A 165 -5.30 2.53 -19.09
CA GLU A 165 -4.59 1.68 -20.05
C GLU A 165 -3.50 0.87 -19.34
N ALA A 166 -3.50 -0.45 -19.58
CA ALA A 166 -2.49 -1.34 -18.99
C ALA A 166 -1.10 -0.92 -19.46
N ASN A 167 -0.19 -0.71 -18.52
CA ASN A 167 1.17 -0.30 -18.80
C ASN A 167 2.14 -0.96 -17.81
N GLU A 168 2.83 -1.98 -18.28
CA GLU A 168 3.76 -2.77 -17.46
C GLU A 168 4.93 -1.94 -16.92
N ASP A 169 5.54 -1.07 -17.74
CA ASP A 169 6.68 -0.26 -17.30
C ASP A 169 6.27 0.72 -16.18
N THR A 170 5.09 1.31 -16.31
CA THR A 170 4.52 2.18 -15.27
C THR A 170 4.20 1.39 -14.00
N ALA A 171 3.56 0.22 -14.14
CA ALA A 171 3.26 -0.65 -13.00
C ALA A 171 4.54 -1.05 -12.26
N LEU A 172 5.58 -1.49 -12.98
CA LEU A 172 6.87 -1.83 -12.37
C LEU A 172 7.54 -0.64 -11.68
N GLY A 173 7.37 0.56 -12.23
CA GLY A 173 7.81 1.79 -11.58
C GLY A 173 7.17 1.97 -10.20
N TYR A 174 5.86 1.78 -10.10
CA TYR A 174 5.14 1.86 -8.82
C TYR A 174 5.47 0.72 -7.86
N LEU A 175 5.66 -0.50 -8.37
CA LEU A 175 6.10 -1.62 -7.52
C LEU A 175 7.46 -1.33 -6.87
N ARG A 176 8.39 -0.73 -7.63
CA ARG A 176 9.69 -0.30 -7.08
C ARG A 176 9.52 0.78 -6.02
N GLN A 177 8.69 1.80 -6.28
CA GLN A 177 8.40 2.84 -5.29
C GLN A 177 7.77 2.27 -4.01
N ALA A 178 6.88 1.28 -4.13
CA ALA A 178 6.32 0.57 -2.98
C ALA A 178 7.41 -0.16 -2.16
N MET A 179 8.37 -0.82 -2.84
CA MET A 179 9.51 -1.47 -2.16
C MET A 179 10.38 -0.43 -1.45
N GLU A 180 10.72 0.67 -2.11
CA GLU A 180 11.51 1.78 -1.55
C GLU A 180 10.82 2.44 -0.34
N ALA A 181 9.48 2.46 -0.35
CA ALA A 181 8.65 2.92 0.77
C ALA A 181 8.47 1.86 1.88
N GLY A 182 9.11 0.68 1.77
CA GLY A 182 9.10 -0.37 2.78
C GLY A 182 7.88 -1.29 2.76
N SER A 183 7.24 -1.46 1.62
CA SER A 183 6.10 -2.40 1.50
C SER A 183 6.55 -3.85 1.50
N GLY A 184 6.24 -4.60 2.57
CA GLY A 184 6.45 -6.05 2.61
C GLY A 184 5.65 -6.80 1.54
N ALA A 185 4.46 -6.31 1.19
CA ALA A 185 3.65 -6.89 0.13
C ALA A 185 4.30 -6.72 -1.26
N ALA A 186 4.96 -5.57 -1.52
CA ALA A 186 5.70 -5.37 -2.76
C ALA A 186 6.87 -6.35 -2.91
N TYR A 187 7.64 -6.54 -1.85
CA TYR A 187 8.71 -7.54 -1.83
C TYR A 187 8.18 -8.96 -2.06
N LEU A 188 7.03 -9.30 -1.45
CA LEU A 188 6.40 -10.61 -1.65
C LEU A 188 5.92 -10.83 -3.10
N ILE A 189 5.40 -9.81 -3.75
CA ILE A 189 5.03 -9.86 -5.18
C ILE A 189 6.27 -10.21 -6.01
N VAL A 190 7.39 -9.55 -5.77
CA VAL A 190 8.65 -9.81 -6.46
C VAL A 190 9.16 -11.23 -6.17
N ALA A 191 9.14 -11.67 -4.91
CA ALA A 191 9.52 -13.03 -4.53
C ALA A 191 8.72 -14.09 -5.30
N LYS A 192 7.39 -13.92 -5.35
CA LYS A 192 6.51 -14.81 -6.11
C LYS A 192 6.80 -14.80 -7.62
N GLY A 193 7.31 -13.70 -8.17
CA GLY A 193 7.68 -13.59 -9.57
C GLY A 193 8.81 -14.55 -10.00
N PHE A 194 9.67 -14.98 -9.07
CA PHE A 194 10.74 -15.94 -9.31
C PHE A 194 10.31 -17.40 -9.19
N LEU A 195 9.04 -17.67 -8.82
CA LEU A 195 8.53 -19.02 -8.63
C LEU A 195 7.87 -19.58 -9.91
N PRO A 196 7.79 -20.92 -10.06
CA PRO A 196 7.13 -21.54 -11.21
C PRO A 196 5.65 -21.15 -11.27
N GLY A 197 5.16 -20.94 -12.50
CA GLY A 197 3.74 -20.58 -12.76
C GLY A 197 3.42 -19.10 -12.70
N ASN A 198 4.31 -18.25 -12.24
CA ASN A 198 4.07 -16.83 -12.07
C ASN A 198 4.65 -15.93 -13.17
N GLY A 199 4.66 -16.38 -14.44
CA GLY A 199 4.97 -15.46 -15.52
C GLY A 199 5.99 -15.91 -16.55
N GLY A 200 6.46 -17.17 -16.53
CA GLY A 200 7.32 -17.73 -17.59
C GLY A 200 8.76 -17.20 -17.62
N GLY A 201 9.23 -16.58 -16.54
CA GLY A 201 10.61 -16.21 -16.31
C GLY A 201 11.50 -17.33 -15.81
N PRO A 202 12.81 -17.06 -15.69
CA PRO A 202 13.69 -18.01 -15.07
C PRO A 202 13.24 -18.25 -13.63
N ILE A 203 13.08 -19.51 -13.27
CA ILE A 203 12.85 -19.91 -11.88
C ILE A 203 14.16 -19.67 -11.13
N ASP A 204 14.09 -18.88 -10.05
CA ASP A 204 15.23 -18.61 -9.18
C ASP A 204 14.76 -18.64 -7.72
N TYR A 205 14.94 -19.79 -7.09
CA TYR A 205 14.50 -20.00 -5.71
C TYR A 205 15.34 -19.22 -4.69
N ASP A 206 16.61 -18.93 -4.98
CA ASP A 206 17.46 -18.14 -4.10
C ASP A 206 17.04 -16.66 -4.15
N ALA A 207 16.71 -16.15 -5.33
CA ALA A 207 16.12 -14.82 -5.46
C ALA A 207 14.74 -14.75 -4.77
N ALA A 208 13.88 -15.77 -4.97
CA ALA A 208 12.59 -15.84 -4.29
C ALA A 208 12.76 -15.80 -2.76
N TYR A 209 13.71 -16.59 -2.22
CA TYR A 209 14.03 -16.61 -0.80
C TYR A 209 14.49 -15.23 -0.32
N TYR A 210 15.44 -14.60 -1.02
CA TYR A 210 15.97 -13.27 -0.67
C TYR A 210 14.87 -12.22 -0.55
N TYR A 211 14.00 -12.12 -1.57
CA TYR A 211 12.91 -11.14 -1.55
C TYR A 211 11.81 -11.48 -0.52
N ALA A 212 11.54 -12.78 -0.30
CA ALA A 212 10.63 -13.20 0.76
C ALA A 212 11.19 -12.87 2.15
N GLU A 213 12.50 -13.00 2.37
CA GLU A 213 13.14 -12.61 3.62
C GLU A 213 13.00 -11.12 3.90
N GLN A 214 13.20 -10.25 2.90
CA GLN A 214 12.94 -8.80 3.04
C GLN A 214 11.47 -8.53 3.40
N ALA A 215 10.53 -9.21 2.74
CA ALA A 215 9.11 -9.09 3.04
C ALA A 215 8.76 -9.56 4.47
N ALA A 216 9.36 -10.64 4.94
CA ALA A 216 9.15 -11.18 6.28
C ALA A 216 9.69 -10.22 7.37
N HIS A 217 10.85 -9.61 7.16
CA HIS A 217 11.40 -8.59 8.04
C HIS A 217 10.51 -7.32 8.13
N LEU A 218 9.74 -7.05 7.08
CA LEU A 218 8.72 -6.00 7.04
C LEU A 218 7.37 -6.46 7.60
N GLY A 219 7.29 -7.65 8.21
CA GLY A 219 6.12 -8.16 8.91
C GLY A 219 5.15 -9.00 8.07
N SER A 220 5.50 -9.35 6.84
CA SER A 220 4.64 -10.19 5.99
C SER A 220 4.62 -11.64 6.47
N GLN A 221 3.50 -12.09 7.05
CA GLN A 221 3.33 -13.50 7.46
C GLN A 221 3.32 -14.45 6.26
N GLN A 222 2.74 -14.03 5.13
CA GLN A 222 2.76 -14.81 3.88
C GLN A 222 4.17 -15.04 3.36
N ALA A 223 5.08 -14.10 3.59
CA ALA A 223 6.47 -14.27 3.22
C ALA A 223 7.17 -15.28 4.13
N VAL A 224 6.86 -15.30 5.43
CA VAL A 224 7.36 -16.32 6.37
C VAL A 224 6.90 -17.71 5.94
N GLU A 225 5.62 -17.87 5.55
CA GLU A 225 5.09 -19.13 5.03
C GLU A 225 5.83 -19.56 3.75
N LEU A 226 6.06 -18.64 2.83
CA LEU A 226 6.80 -18.91 1.59
C LEU A 226 8.23 -19.36 1.88
N ILE A 227 8.94 -18.69 2.80
CA ILE A 227 10.30 -19.08 3.19
C ILE A 227 10.32 -20.49 3.76
N ILE A 228 9.39 -20.81 4.68
CA ILE A 228 9.29 -22.15 5.27
C ILE A 228 9.10 -23.19 4.18
N HIS A 229 8.19 -22.94 3.23
CA HIS A 229 7.96 -23.86 2.09
C HIS A 229 9.22 -24.06 1.24
N LEU A 230 9.93 -23.00 0.88
CA LEU A 230 11.17 -23.08 0.09
C LEU A 230 12.27 -23.90 0.79
N LEU A 231 12.38 -23.75 2.11
CA LEU A 231 13.36 -24.48 2.92
C LEU A 231 12.96 -25.95 3.13
N GLU A 232 11.69 -26.25 3.36
CA GLU A 232 11.17 -27.63 3.53
C GLU A 232 11.35 -28.47 2.27
N GLU A 233 11.12 -27.87 1.10
CA GLU A 233 11.29 -28.54 -0.20
C GLU A 233 12.74 -28.55 -0.70
N ASN A 234 13.70 -28.03 0.07
CA ASN A 234 15.11 -27.88 -0.32
C ASN A 234 15.31 -27.15 -1.65
N LEU A 235 14.50 -26.14 -1.91
CA LEU A 235 14.55 -25.36 -3.16
C LEU A 235 15.53 -24.19 -3.10
N ALA A 236 15.71 -23.57 -1.92
CA ALA A 236 16.69 -22.51 -1.71
C ALA A 236 18.05 -23.09 -1.25
N SER A 237 19.14 -22.37 -1.48
CA SER A 237 20.50 -22.78 -1.08
C SER A 237 20.74 -22.57 0.42
N GLY A 238 21.58 -23.42 1.04
CA GLY A 238 22.08 -23.23 2.41
C GLY A 238 21.74 -24.34 3.41
N ASP A 239 22.07 -24.11 4.71
CA ASP A 239 21.70 -24.99 5.81
C ASP A 239 20.28 -24.68 6.28
N HIS A 240 19.37 -25.57 5.99
CA HIS A 240 17.93 -25.36 6.22
C HIS A 240 17.50 -25.61 7.65
N THR A 241 18.26 -26.38 8.45
CA THR A 241 17.79 -26.83 9.77
C THR A 241 17.64 -25.69 10.77
N GLU A 242 18.65 -24.84 10.86
CA GLU A 242 18.62 -23.67 11.77
C GLU A 242 17.63 -22.61 11.26
N LEU A 243 17.63 -22.35 9.93
CA LEU A 243 16.73 -21.37 9.30
C LEU A 243 15.25 -21.77 9.45
N LEU A 244 14.89 -23.03 9.23
CA LEU A 244 13.54 -23.53 9.47
C LEU A 244 13.09 -23.33 10.92
N THR A 245 13.97 -23.63 11.88
CA THR A 245 13.66 -23.42 13.29
C THR A 245 13.42 -21.95 13.61
N TYR A 246 14.23 -21.06 13.03
CA TYR A 246 14.08 -19.62 13.19
C TYR A 246 12.74 -19.13 12.60
N TRP A 247 12.46 -19.43 11.32
CA TRP A 247 11.26 -18.91 10.64
C TRP A 247 9.96 -19.50 11.19
N ARG A 248 9.93 -20.76 11.60
CA ARG A 248 8.77 -21.36 12.28
C ARG A 248 8.42 -20.66 13.60
N ARG A 249 9.41 -20.09 14.31
CA ARG A 249 9.16 -19.28 15.51
C ARG A 249 8.58 -17.90 15.19
N GLN A 250 8.84 -17.37 13.99
CA GLN A 250 8.29 -16.09 13.53
C GLN A 250 6.83 -16.24 13.03
N LEU A 251 6.43 -17.44 12.67
CA LEU A 251 5.05 -17.69 12.24
C LEU A 251 4.11 -17.51 13.43
N ARG A 252 3.25 -16.50 13.35
CA ARG A 252 2.22 -16.29 14.37
C ARG A 252 1.14 -17.35 14.20
N PRO A 253 0.61 -17.95 15.28
CA PRO A 253 -0.54 -18.82 15.17
C PRO A 253 -1.70 -18.02 14.54
N SER A 254 -2.28 -18.56 13.48
CA SER A 254 -3.53 -18.04 12.90
C SER A 254 -4.63 -18.21 13.95
N HIS A 255 -5.16 -17.11 14.44
CA HIS A 255 -6.31 -17.08 15.37
C HIS A 255 -7.62 -17.23 14.61
#